data_658a32461084edbe4a57d677fe37f539
#
_entry.id   658a32461084edbe4a57d677fe37f539
#
_cell.length_a   1.000
_cell.length_b   1.000
_cell.length_c   1.000
_cell.angle_alpha   90.00
_cell.angle_beta   90.00
_cell.angle_gamma   90.00
#
_symmetry.space_group_name_H-M   'P 1'
#
loop_
_entity.id
_entity.type
_entity.pdbx_description
1 polymer ?
#
loop_
_entity_poly.entity_id
_entity_poly.type
_entity_poly.pdbx_seq_one_letter_code
_entity_poly.pdbx_strand_id
1 'polypeptide(L)'
;LRPFLSVKYSFIRTGSASKHYGHEKGYNFEKYDEQAGYTIFKDENCLDMGFSYDYFMTESEYNKISKGNRHILLVKYLIVPDEMHDYYASFMTEAVDPDTEIAEGENKVHRVSANQKSFEAALTERRDDCCDTFEYDSHSFTATTTLDSKNVVLFSVPYDLGWSAYVNGEKKDVLRVTYGFMAVECESGYNEIEFRYETPGLKVGALVTLGGIVLLTVYLVISKKKGEKPSYRFFTESYYEIDVSSDPRPDEKEKAADESKKDKTEGETK
;
A
#
# COMPACT_ATOMS: atom_id res chain seq x y z
N LEU A 1 10.88 1.54 10.70
CA LEU A 1 9.94 1.66 9.57
C LEU A 1 8.55 2.16 9.99
N ARG A 2 8.02 1.72 11.16
CA ARG A 2 6.67 2.11 11.62
C ARG A 2 6.48 3.61 11.80
N PRO A 3 7.43 4.38 12.42
CA PRO A 3 7.31 5.82 12.51
C PRO A 3 7.14 6.48 11.13
N PHE A 4 7.94 6.07 10.16
CA PHE A 4 7.87 6.54 8.77
C PHE A 4 6.50 6.25 8.11
N LEU A 5 5.86 5.13 8.47
CA LEU A 5 4.54 4.75 7.96
C LEU A 5 3.37 5.35 8.77
N SER A 6 3.65 6.25 9.70
CA SER A 6 2.63 6.87 10.59
C SER A 6 1.80 5.84 11.37
N VAL A 7 2.42 4.69 11.71
CA VAL A 7 1.76 3.61 12.48
C VAL A 7 1.77 3.95 13.95
N LYS A 8 0.65 4.47 14.46
CA LYS A 8 0.49 4.93 15.84
C LYS A 8 0.13 3.81 16.82
N TYR A 9 -0.68 2.85 16.39
CA TYR A 9 -1.15 1.76 17.23
C TYR A 9 -0.83 0.39 16.65
N SER A 10 -0.51 -0.57 17.53
CA SER A 10 -0.32 -1.97 17.18
C SER A 10 -1.21 -2.86 18.03
N PHE A 11 -2.01 -3.71 17.40
CA PHE A 11 -2.94 -4.63 18.04
C PHE A 11 -2.32 -6.04 18.06
N ILE A 12 -2.08 -6.58 19.23
CA ILE A 12 -1.45 -7.88 19.40
C ILE A 12 -2.33 -8.75 20.28
N ARG A 13 -2.57 -9.99 19.88
CA ARG A 13 -3.38 -10.92 20.69
C ARG A 13 -2.79 -11.05 22.08
N THR A 14 -3.62 -10.88 23.12
CA THR A 14 -3.23 -11.01 24.54
C THR A 14 -2.59 -12.37 24.77
N GLY A 15 -1.46 -12.41 25.47
CA GLY A 15 -0.63 -13.62 25.66
C GLY A 15 0.46 -13.83 24.60
N SER A 16 0.38 -13.16 23.43
CA SER A 16 1.48 -13.14 22.46
C SER A 16 2.30 -11.85 22.52
N ALA A 17 1.81 -10.83 23.23
CA ALA A 17 2.40 -9.50 23.27
C ALA A 17 3.85 -9.49 23.80
N SER A 18 4.16 -10.28 24.83
CA SER A 18 5.49 -10.34 25.43
C SER A 18 6.58 -10.93 24.51
N LYS A 19 6.19 -11.73 23.49
CA LYS A 19 7.12 -12.37 22.57
C LYS A 19 7.47 -11.50 21.36
N HIS A 20 6.61 -10.56 20.99
CA HIS A 20 6.73 -9.81 19.72
C HIS A 20 7.19 -8.38 19.89
N TYR A 21 6.97 -7.78 21.07
CA TYR A 21 7.28 -6.37 21.33
C TYR A 21 7.88 -6.26 22.74
N GLY A 22 9.03 -6.90 22.93
CA GLY A 22 9.74 -6.71 24.18
C GLY A 22 10.18 -5.26 24.31
N HIS A 23 9.82 -4.61 25.40
CA HIS A 23 10.48 -3.43 25.94
C HIS A 23 12.02 -3.59 26.01
N GLU A 24 12.50 -4.82 25.87
CA GLU A 24 13.88 -5.24 25.94
C GLU A 24 14.76 -4.79 24.74
N LYS A 25 14.20 -4.22 23.67
CA LYS A 25 14.95 -3.86 22.45
C LYS A 25 14.85 -2.38 22.02
N GLY A 26 14.52 -1.49 22.93
CA GLY A 26 14.60 -0.04 22.63
C GLY A 26 13.51 0.49 21.67
N TYR A 27 12.42 -0.23 21.50
CA TYR A 27 11.25 0.30 20.79
C TYR A 27 10.34 0.99 21.81
N ASN A 28 10.04 2.28 21.61
CA ASN A 28 9.17 3.06 22.49
C ASN A 28 7.69 2.74 22.26
N PHE A 29 7.33 1.47 22.47
CA PHE A 29 5.93 1.04 22.46
C PHE A 29 5.44 0.94 23.90
N GLU A 30 4.46 1.72 24.25
CA GLU A 30 3.80 1.64 25.55
C GLU A 30 2.47 0.90 25.44
N LYS A 31 2.13 0.11 26.46
CA LYS A 31 0.81 -0.49 26.53
C LYS A 31 -0.20 0.63 26.76
N TYR A 32 -1.09 0.79 25.77
CA TYR A 32 -2.13 1.81 25.77
C TYR A 32 -3.46 1.29 26.35
N ASP A 33 -3.91 0.09 25.92
CA ASP A 33 -5.19 -0.49 26.34
C ASP A 33 -5.19 -2.01 26.13
N GLU A 34 -6.25 -2.67 26.64
CA GLU A 34 -6.48 -4.10 26.41
C GLU A 34 -7.99 -4.35 26.25
N GLN A 35 -8.40 -4.75 25.05
CA GLN A 35 -9.80 -4.97 24.69
C GLN A 35 -9.97 -6.19 23.78
N ALA A 36 -11.10 -6.90 23.93
CA ALA A 36 -11.51 -8.00 23.05
C ALA A 36 -10.42 -9.09 22.81
N GLY A 37 -9.56 -9.34 23.79
CA GLY A 37 -8.47 -10.31 23.69
C GLY A 37 -7.24 -9.79 22.93
N TYR A 38 -7.13 -8.48 22.73
CA TYR A 38 -5.96 -7.80 22.16
C TYR A 38 -5.37 -6.81 23.17
N THR A 39 -4.04 -6.81 23.24
CA THR A 39 -3.27 -5.75 23.88
C THR A 39 -2.93 -4.70 22.81
N ILE A 40 -3.25 -3.45 23.08
CA ILE A 40 -3.01 -2.31 22.18
C ILE A 40 -1.77 -1.59 22.68
N PHE A 41 -0.80 -1.42 21.79
CA PHE A 41 0.41 -0.64 22.04
C PHE A 41 0.38 0.65 21.24
N LYS A 42 0.82 1.75 21.83
CA LYS A 42 1.01 3.04 21.18
C LYS A 42 2.49 3.25 20.92
N ASP A 43 2.82 3.70 19.70
CA ASP A 43 4.18 4.09 19.32
C ASP A 43 4.39 5.58 19.58
N GLU A 44 5.19 5.92 20.58
CA GLU A 44 5.53 7.31 20.91
C GLU A 44 6.48 7.95 19.87
N ASN A 45 7.07 7.16 18.99
CA ASN A 45 7.90 7.65 17.87
C ASN A 45 7.12 7.81 16.56
N CYS A 46 5.80 7.61 16.56
CA CYS A 46 4.97 7.82 15.38
C CYS A 46 5.15 9.24 14.85
N LEU A 47 5.40 9.38 13.55
CA LEU A 47 5.34 10.63 12.82
C LEU A 47 3.92 10.84 12.33
N ASP A 48 3.44 12.07 12.37
CA ASP A 48 2.16 12.41 11.77
C ASP A 48 2.26 12.35 10.24
N MET A 49 1.13 12.23 9.57
CA MET A 49 1.07 12.03 8.12
C MET A 49 1.46 13.32 7.38
N GLY A 50 2.32 13.17 6.38
CA GLY A 50 2.86 14.28 5.58
C GLY A 50 4.04 14.95 6.28
N PHE A 51 5.22 14.87 5.69
CA PHE A 51 6.43 15.53 6.21
C PHE A 51 7.42 15.83 5.11
N SER A 52 8.22 16.89 5.30
CA SER A 52 9.27 17.32 4.37
C SER A 52 10.64 16.79 4.78
N TYR A 53 11.65 17.00 3.95
CA TYR A 53 13.02 16.54 4.17
C TYR A 53 14.04 17.63 3.82
N ASP A 54 15.15 17.70 4.55
CA ASP A 54 16.29 18.56 4.21
C ASP A 54 17.23 17.92 3.20
N TYR A 55 17.22 16.58 3.14
CA TYR A 55 18.16 15.80 2.36
C TYR A 55 17.44 14.81 1.47
N PHE A 56 17.93 14.67 0.24
CA PHE A 56 17.52 13.57 -0.64
C PHE A 56 18.71 12.63 -0.88
N MET A 57 18.41 11.41 -1.30
CA MET A 57 19.36 10.37 -1.68
C MET A 57 18.83 9.65 -2.91
N THR A 58 19.68 9.38 -3.90
CA THR A 58 19.30 8.58 -5.03
C THR A 58 19.11 7.10 -4.66
N GLU A 59 18.33 6.37 -5.43
CA GLU A 59 18.14 4.92 -5.23
C GLU A 59 19.48 4.17 -5.32
N SER A 60 20.37 4.59 -6.20
CA SER A 60 21.72 4.01 -6.33
C SER A 60 22.53 4.20 -5.06
N GLU A 61 22.59 5.41 -4.48
CA GLU A 61 23.29 5.66 -3.22
C GLU A 61 22.67 4.89 -2.05
N TYR A 62 21.35 4.88 -1.94
CA TYR A 62 20.64 4.13 -0.92
C TYR A 62 20.95 2.62 -1.00
N ASN A 63 21.10 2.08 -2.20
CA ASN A 63 21.39 0.66 -2.41
C ASN A 63 22.83 0.26 -2.07
N LYS A 64 23.77 1.19 -1.90
CA LYS A 64 25.13 0.93 -1.37
C LYS A 64 25.07 0.61 0.14
N ILE A 65 24.13 1.21 0.87
CA ILE A 65 23.98 1.02 2.31
C ILE A 65 23.57 -0.43 2.65
N SER A 66 24.13 -0.95 3.72
CA SER A 66 23.79 -2.28 4.25
C SER A 66 22.29 -2.44 4.50
N LYS A 67 21.68 -3.54 4.04
CA LYS A 67 20.24 -3.83 4.17
C LYS A 67 19.73 -3.71 5.61
N GLY A 68 20.55 -4.06 6.61
CA GLY A 68 20.16 -3.96 8.02
C GLY A 68 19.91 -2.54 8.50
N ASN A 69 20.56 -1.55 7.88
CA ASN A 69 20.52 -0.15 8.30
C ASN A 69 19.60 0.73 7.42
N ARG A 70 19.16 0.24 6.26
CA ARG A 70 18.37 1.02 5.29
C ARG A 70 17.10 1.60 5.88
N HIS A 71 16.43 0.87 6.75
CA HIS A 71 15.18 1.34 7.37
C HIS A 71 15.35 2.58 8.27
N ILE A 72 16.57 2.81 8.78
CA ILE A 72 16.92 3.98 9.59
C ILE A 72 16.92 5.23 8.70
N LEU A 73 17.38 5.09 7.46
CA LEU A 73 17.55 6.21 6.54
C LEU A 73 16.24 6.83 6.09
N LEU A 74 15.17 6.05 5.99
CA LEU A 74 13.88 6.50 5.46
C LEU A 74 13.24 7.63 6.27
N VAL A 75 13.62 7.80 7.53
CA VAL A 75 13.15 8.92 8.36
C VAL A 75 13.92 10.20 8.07
N LYS A 76 15.19 10.11 7.67
CA LYS A 76 16.07 11.27 7.49
C LYS A 76 16.22 11.71 6.03
N TYR A 77 16.14 10.77 5.09
CA TYR A 77 16.45 11.02 3.68
C TYR A 77 15.28 10.66 2.79
N LEU A 78 14.91 11.56 1.89
CA LEU A 78 14.00 11.29 0.81
C LEU A 78 14.72 10.45 -0.24
N ILE A 79 14.21 9.25 -0.54
CA ILE A 79 14.81 8.41 -1.58
C ILE A 79 14.14 8.73 -2.91
N VAL A 80 14.95 9.10 -3.90
CA VAL A 80 14.48 9.55 -5.21
C VAL A 80 15.04 8.69 -6.34
N PRO A 81 14.33 8.53 -7.46
CA PRO A 81 14.85 7.86 -8.65
C PRO A 81 16.13 8.58 -9.15
N ASP A 82 17.09 7.81 -9.67
CA ASP A 82 18.38 8.36 -10.13
C ASP A 82 18.20 9.42 -11.24
N GLU A 83 17.23 9.22 -12.13
CA GLU A 83 16.88 10.16 -13.21
C GLU A 83 16.33 11.50 -12.72
N MET A 84 15.91 11.59 -11.47
CA MET A 84 15.39 12.82 -10.86
C MET A 84 16.45 13.57 -10.02
N HIS A 85 17.70 13.12 -10.04
CA HIS A 85 18.80 13.72 -9.26
C HIS A 85 18.87 15.25 -9.42
N ASP A 86 19.01 15.73 -10.66
CA ASP A 86 19.20 17.17 -10.94
C ASP A 86 18.02 18.04 -10.50
N TYR A 87 16.81 17.47 -10.58
CA TYR A 87 15.61 18.13 -10.11
C TYR A 87 15.69 18.37 -8.60
N TYR A 88 15.96 17.35 -7.80
CA TYR A 88 16.04 17.49 -6.34
C TYR A 88 17.28 18.26 -5.89
N ALA A 89 18.42 18.11 -6.56
CA ALA A 89 19.65 18.84 -6.27
C ALA A 89 19.51 20.37 -6.46
N SER A 90 18.51 20.82 -7.21
CA SER A 90 18.25 22.25 -7.44
C SER A 90 17.71 22.97 -6.19
N PHE A 91 17.13 22.27 -5.21
CA PHE A 91 16.55 22.87 -3.99
C PHE A 91 16.78 22.07 -2.70
N MET A 92 17.32 20.85 -2.76
CA MET A 92 17.65 20.04 -1.59
C MET A 92 19.14 19.69 -1.55
N THR A 93 19.63 19.30 -0.39
CA THR A 93 21.01 18.83 -0.23
C THR A 93 21.09 17.33 -0.48
N GLU A 94 22.00 16.91 -1.36
CA GLU A 94 22.24 15.49 -1.63
C GLU A 94 22.89 14.78 -0.44
N ALA A 95 22.45 13.57 -0.14
CA ALA A 95 23.06 12.66 0.83
C ALA A 95 23.67 11.46 0.11
N VAL A 96 24.91 11.15 0.43
CA VAL A 96 25.68 10.08 -0.19
C VAL A 96 26.22 9.08 0.83
N ASP A 97 26.48 7.86 0.37
CA ASP A 97 27.18 6.85 1.17
C ASP A 97 28.52 7.39 1.68
N PRO A 98 28.95 7.06 2.91
CA PRO A 98 30.22 7.55 3.48
C PRO A 98 31.43 7.24 2.62
N ASP A 99 31.42 6.16 1.87
CA ASP A 99 32.52 5.69 1.04
C ASP A 99 32.43 6.20 -0.42
N THR A 100 31.39 6.97 -0.78
CA THR A 100 31.26 7.53 -2.13
C THR A 100 32.32 8.60 -2.37
N GLU A 101 33.08 8.44 -3.46
CA GLU A 101 34.04 9.46 -3.93
C GLU A 101 33.25 10.66 -4.49
N ILE A 102 33.67 11.88 -4.06
CA ILE A 102 33.05 13.14 -4.50
C ILE A 102 34.11 13.88 -5.33
N ALA A 103 33.72 14.33 -6.52
CA ALA A 103 34.59 15.09 -7.38
C ALA A 103 34.93 16.46 -6.77
N GLU A 104 36.14 16.95 -7.02
CA GLU A 104 36.56 18.29 -6.56
C GLU A 104 35.71 19.38 -7.22
N GLY A 105 35.00 20.17 -6.39
CA GLY A 105 34.15 21.26 -6.84
C GLY A 105 32.64 20.94 -6.88
N GLU A 106 32.24 19.75 -6.49
CA GLU A 106 30.81 19.41 -6.32
C GLU A 106 30.20 20.11 -5.09
N ASN A 107 28.91 20.32 -5.15
CA ASN A 107 28.08 20.96 -4.13
C ASN A 107 28.25 20.27 -2.76
N LYS A 108 27.90 21.00 -1.70
CA LYS A 108 27.86 20.41 -0.35
C LYS A 108 27.01 19.15 -0.34
N VAL A 109 27.63 18.00 -0.09
CA VAL A 109 26.93 16.73 0.11
C VAL A 109 26.90 16.35 1.58
N HIS A 110 25.87 15.70 2.02
CA HIS A 110 25.73 15.18 3.38
C HIS A 110 26.20 13.71 3.43
N ARG A 111 27.17 13.39 4.28
CA ARG A 111 27.62 12.02 4.50
C ARG A 111 26.64 11.28 5.42
N VAL A 112 26.12 10.15 4.95
CA VAL A 112 25.13 9.36 5.67
C VAL A 112 25.67 8.76 6.97
N SER A 113 24.85 8.81 8.00
CA SER A 113 25.10 8.10 9.27
C SER A 113 23.88 7.24 9.61
N ALA A 114 24.04 5.92 9.58
CA ALA A 114 23.00 4.95 9.82
C ALA A 114 23.22 4.22 11.16
N ASN A 115 22.96 4.90 12.27
CA ASN A 115 23.03 4.34 13.61
C ASN A 115 21.83 4.77 14.46
N GLN A 116 21.65 4.15 15.63
CA GLN A 116 20.51 4.41 16.52
C GLN A 116 20.41 5.90 16.93
N LYS A 117 21.53 6.54 17.24
CA LYS A 117 21.56 7.94 17.66
C LYS A 117 21.13 8.87 16.51
N SER A 118 21.57 8.60 15.28
CA SER A 118 21.17 9.38 14.11
C SER A 118 19.69 9.17 13.78
N PHE A 119 19.14 7.99 14.03
CA PHE A 119 17.72 7.71 13.88
C PHE A 119 16.87 8.49 14.88
N GLU A 120 17.25 8.52 16.17
CA GLU A 120 16.53 9.27 17.20
C GLU A 120 16.56 10.77 16.94
N ALA A 121 17.70 11.31 16.51
CA ALA A 121 17.83 12.70 16.10
C ALA A 121 16.91 13.02 14.89
N ALA A 122 16.93 12.16 13.87
CA ALA A 122 16.09 12.30 12.69
C ALA A 122 14.59 12.24 13.01
N LEU A 123 14.17 11.40 13.96
CA LEU A 123 12.78 11.38 14.42
C LEU A 123 12.36 12.71 15.07
N THR A 124 13.26 13.31 15.84
CA THR A 124 12.99 14.61 16.48
C THR A 124 12.87 15.72 15.45
N GLU A 125 13.83 15.83 14.54
CA GLU A 125 13.77 16.76 13.40
C GLU A 125 12.47 16.60 12.60
N ARG A 126 12.13 15.35 12.24
CA ARG A 126 10.99 15.06 11.36
C ARG A 126 9.64 15.35 11.99
N ARG A 127 9.53 15.34 13.32
CA ARG A 127 8.30 15.76 14.00
C ARG A 127 7.98 17.23 13.78
N ASP A 128 9.01 18.07 13.75
CA ASP A 128 8.86 19.51 13.52
C ASP A 128 8.52 19.83 12.06
N ASP A 129 8.86 18.91 11.14
CA ASP A 129 8.62 19.03 9.70
C ASP A 129 7.34 18.30 9.23
N CYS A 130 6.54 17.76 10.16
CA CYS A 130 5.23 17.19 9.83
C CYS A 130 4.23 18.28 9.44
N CYS A 131 3.23 17.91 8.65
CA CYS A 131 2.12 18.79 8.34
C CYS A 131 1.37 19.23 9.60
N ASP A 132 0.93 20.49 9.64
CA ASP A 132 0.16 21.08 10.75
C ASP A 132 -1.19 20.40 10.92
N THR A 133 -1.83 20.04 9.80
CA THR A 133 -3.10 19.32 9.77
C THR A 133 -3.06 18.18 8.75
N PHE A 134 -3.83 17.15 9.02
CA PHE A 134 -4.09 16.07 8.06
C PHE A 134 -5.50 15.54 8.24
N GLU A 135 -6.32 15.66 7.21
CA GLU A 135 -7.69 15.17 7.18
C GLU A 135 -7.90 14.27 5.97
N TYR A 136 -8.71 13.22 6.09
CA TYR A 136 -8.94 12.28 5.00
C TYR A 136 -10.42 11.89 4.87
N ASP A 137 -10.78 11.56 3.65
CA ASP A 137 -12.08 11.04 3.24
C ASP A 137 -11.87 9.73 2.45
N SER A 138 -12.94 9.14 1.95
CA SER A 138 -12.91 7.89 1.18
C SER A 138 -12.13 7.99 -0.16
N HIS A 139 -12.00 9.19 -0.73
CA HIS A 139 -11.40 9.42 -2.06
C HIS A 139 -10.36 10.55 -2.08
N SER A 140 -10.11 11.20 -0.96
CA SER A 140 -9.23 12.35 -0.88
C SER A 140 -8.60 12.47 0.49
N PHE A 141 -7.53 13.24 0.55
CA PHE A 141 -7.02 13.78 1.80
C PHE A 141 -6.50 15.20 1.60
N THR A 142 -6.50 15.96 2.66
CA THR A 142 -5.98 17.32 2.71
C THR A 142 -4.97 17.45 3.83
N ALA A 143 -3.99 18.30 3.64
CA ALA A 143 -2.99 18.63 4.66
C ALA A 143 -2.59 20.10 4.53
N THR A 144 -2.13 20.70 5.62
CA THR A 144 -1.55 22.03 5.62
C THR A 144 -0.13 21.97 6.17
N THR A 145 0.77 22.78 5.63
CA THR A 145 2.15 22.89 6.09
C THR A 145 2.70 24.28 5.81
N THR A 146 3.65 24.71 6.62
CA THR A 146 4.41 25.95 6.39
C THR A 146 5.89 25.61 6.22
N LEU A 147 6.45 25.92 5.06
CA LEU A 147 7.84 25.59 4.70
C LEU A 147 8.71 26.85 4.67
N ASP A 148 9.93 26.76 5.18
CA ASP A 148 10.92 27.86 5.13
C ASP A 148 11.44 28.11 3.72
N SER A 149 11.52 27.06 2.91
CA SER A 149 11.98 27.09 1.52
C SER A 149 11.20 26.12 0.66
N LYS A 150 11.33 26.21 -0.66
CA LYS A 150 10.80 25.23 -1.59
C LYS A 150 11.25 23.82 -1.19
N ASN A 151 10.31 22.89 -1.12
CA ASN A 151 10.56 21.49 -0.74
C ASN A 151 9.50 20.54 -1.31
N VAL A 152 9.62 19.26 -1.03
CA VAL A 152 8.58 18.26 -1.28
C VAL A 152 8.04 17.72 0.03
N VAL A 153 6.73 17.52 0.08
CA VAL A 153 6.05 16.89 1.22
C VAL A 153 5.71 15.45 0.83
N LEU A 154 6.28 14.49 1.56
CA LEU A 154 6.02 13.06 1.37
C LEU A 154 4.81 12.63 2.21
N PHE A 155 3.96 11.84 1.60
CA PHE A 155 2.88 11.12 2.28
C PHE A 155 3.14 9.61 2.18
N SER A 156 3.07 8.90 3.31
CA SER A 156 3.25 7.44 3.34
C SER A 156 2.04 6.68 2.76
N VAL A 157 1.49 7.21 1.68
CA VAL A 157 0.41 6.66 0.88
C VAL A 157 1.01 6.08 -0.40
N PRO A 158 0.66 4.84 -0.80
CA PRO A 158 1.17 4.24 -2.03
C PRO A 158 0.81 5.05 -3.27
N TYR A 159 1.81 5.24 -4.16
CA TYR A 159 1.60 5.87 -5.45
C TYR A 159 0.71 5.03 -6.35
N ASP A 160 -0.27 5.68 -6.98
CA ASP A 160 -1.11 5.11 -8.04
C ASP A 160 -1.44 6.17 -9.08
N LEU A 161 -1.66 5.75 -10.33
CA LEU A 161 -2.01 6.65 -11.45
C LEU A 161 -3.35 7.36 -11.28
N GLY A 162 -4.19 6.89 -10.36
CA GLY A 162 -5.47 7.51 -10.05
C GLY A 162 -5.37 8.77 -9.19
N TRP A 163 -4.23 9.03 -8.57
CA TRP A 163 -4.04 10.21 -7.74
C TRP A 163 -3.80 11.47 -8.55
N SER A 164 -4.40 12.55 -8.10
CA SER A 164 -4.12 13.92 -8.56
C SER A 164 -3.84 14.79 -7.35
N ALA A 165 -2.80 15.62 -7.42
CA ALA A 165 -2.40 16.53 -6.35
C ALA A 165 -2.72 17.99 -6.72
N TYR A 166 -3.08 18.78 -5.73
CA TYR A 166 -3.29 20.21 -5.80
C TYR A 166 -2.58 20.88 -4.62
N VAL A 167 -1.89 21.97 -4.90
CA VAL A 167 -1.25 22.79 -3.87
C VAL A 167 -1.77 24.22 -4.05
N ASN A 168 -2.38 24.78 -3.00
CA ASN A 168 -3.03 26.09 -3.03
C ASN A 168 -4.06 26.21 -4.20
N GLY A 169 -4.76 25.11 -4.51
CA GLY A 169 -5.74 25.03 -5.60
C GLY A 169 -5.15 24.81 -6.99
N GLU A 170 -3.83 24.88 -7.15
CA GLU A 170 -3.15 24.60 -8.42
C GLU A 170 -2.82 23.12 -8.56
N LYS A 171 -3.08 22.54 -9.72
CA LYS A 171 -2.72 21.15 -10.00
C LYS A 171 -1.20 20.99 -10.10
N LYS A 172 -0.64 20.05 -9.35
CA LYS A 172 0.78 19.69 -9.34
C LYS A 172 0.96 18.21 -9.71
N ASP A 173 2.17 17.86 -10.13
CA ASP A 173 2.52 16.48 -10.41
C ASP A 173 2.65 15.68 -9.11
N VAL A 174 2.12 14.46 -9.12
CA VAL A 174 2.33 13.50 -8.03
C VAL A 174 3.69 12.84 -8.24
N LEU A 175 4.64 13.14 -7.39
CA LEU A 175 5.98 12.58 -7.45
C LEU A 175 5.99 11.19 -6.81
N ARG A 176 6.58 10.22 -7.50
CA ARG A 176 6.83 8.88 -6.95
C ARG A 176 8.20 8.85 -6.32
N VAL A 177 8.26 8.66 -5.01
CA VAL A 177 9.50 8.67 -4.22
C VAL A 177 9.55 7.46 -3.29
N THR A 178 10.71 7.21 -2.68
CA THR A 178 10.91 6.19 -1.64
C THR A 178 10.28 4.84 -2.04
N TYR A 179 10.62 4.38 -3.28
CA TYR A 179 10.19 3.12 -3.89
C TYR A 179 8.68 2.95 -4.09
N GLY A 180 7.88 4.00 -3.99
CA GLY A 180 6.48 3.91 -4.33
C GLY A 180 5.52 4.65 -3.42
N PHE A 181 6.01 5.58 -2.62
CA PHE A 181 5.17 6.54 -1.91
C PHE A 181 4.98 7.81 -2.74
N MET A 182 4.02 8.64 -2.32
CA MET A 182 3.69 9.88 -3.01
C MET A 182 4.34 11.07 -2.32
N ALA A 183 4.75 12.03 -3.14
CA ALA A 183 5.12 13.36 -2.67
C ALA A 183 4.57 14.42 -3.62
N VAL A 184 4.53 15.67 -3.15
CA VAL A 184 4.17 16.83 -3.96
C VAL A 184 5.11 17.98 -3.65
N GLU A 185 5.46 18.75 -4.68
CA GLU A 185 6.26 19.95 -4.57
C GLU A 185 5.42 21.08 -3.94
N CYS A 186 6.01 21.75 -2.94
CA CYS A 186 5.44 22.90 -2.24
C CYS A 186 6.43 24.05 -2.24
N GLU A 187 5.93 25.27 -2.35
CA GLU A 187 6.74 26.49 -2.28
C GLU A 187 6.98 26.92 -0.82
N SER A 188 7.90 27.87 -0.62
CA SER A 188 8.11 28.52 0.68
C SER A 188 6.84 29.19 1.16
N GLY A 189 6.59 29.15 2.47
CA GLY A 189 5.41 29.71 3.12
C GLY A 189 4.30 28.67 3.35
N TYR A 190 3.09 29.16 3.57
CA TYR A 190 1.92 28.32 3.82
C TYR A 190 1.45 27.61 2.56
N ASN A 191 1.20 26.30 2.69
CA ASN A 191 0.70 25.46 1.61
C ASN A 191 -0.52 24.67 2.10
N GLU A 192 -1.59 24.70 1.31
CA GLU A 192 -2.74 23.82 1.42
C GLU A 192 -2.64 22.75 0.34
N ILE A 193 -2.50 21.49 0.77
CA ILE A 193 -2.25 20.33 -0.09
C ILE A 193 -3.53 19.50 -0.14
N GLU A 194 -3.97 19.13 -1.34
CA GLU A 194 -5.10 18.23 -1.54
C GLU A 194 -4.74 17.12 -2.51
N PHE A 195 -5.02 15.88 -2.15
CA PHE A 195 -4.96 14.73 -3.04
C PHE A 195 -6.35 14.16 -3.27
N ARG A 196 -6.68 13.90 -4.54
CA ARG A 196 -7.94 13.29 -4.97
C ARG A 196 -7.67 12.02 -5.75
N TYR A 197 -8.39 10.95 -5.43
CA TYR A 197 -8.26 9.67 -6.12
C TYR A 197 -9.45 9.40 -7.03
N GLU A 198 -9.17 9.13 -8.30
CA GLU A 198 -10.14 8.60 -9.25
C GLU A 198 -9.64 7.25 -9.77
N THR A 199 -10.45 6.20 -9.61
CA THR A 199 -10.07 4.86 -10.10
C THR A 199 -9.80 4.89 -11.61
N PRO A 200 -8.58 4.54 -12.06
CA PRO A 200 -8.24 4.53 -13.47
C PRO A 200 -9.18 3.63 -14.28
N GLY A 201 -9.67 4.13 -15.41
CA GLY A 201 -10.54 3.38 -16.31
C GLY A 201 -12.00 3.28 -15.88
N LEU A 202 -12.39 3.72 -14.68
CA LEU A 202 -13.79 3.61 -14.21
C LEU A 202 -14.78 4.32 -15.14
N LYS A 203 -14.48 5.55 -15.54
CA LYS A 203 -15.34 6.34 -16.47
C LYS A 203 -15.46 5.66 -17.83
N VAL A 204 -14.35 5.16 -18.37
CA VAL A 204 -14.34 4.44 -19.65
C VAL A 204 -15.10 3.13 -19.55
N GLY A 205 -14.87 2.35 -18.50
CA GLY A 205 -15.60 1.09 -18.24
C GLY A 205 -17.11 1.31 -18.11
N ALA A 206 -17.53 2.35 -17.41
CA ALA A 206 -18.94 2.72 -17.30
C ALA A 206 -19.56 3.07 -18.65
N LEU A 207 -18.88 3.82 -19.51
CA LEU A 207 -19.32 4.15 -20.86
C LEU A 207 -19.44 2.90 -21.75
N VAL A 208 -18.47 2.00 -21.71
CA VAL A 208 -18.50 0.72 -22.45
C VAL A 208 -19.67 -0.13 -21.98
N THR A 209 -19.89 -0.24 -20.67
CA THR A 209 -21.01 -0.99 -20.09
C THR A 209 -22.36 -0.40 -20.53
N LEU A 210 -22.51 0.92 -20.47
CA LEU A 210 -23.73 1.60 -20.93
C LEU A 210 -23.98 1.35 -22.41
N GLY A 211 -22.93 1.46 -23.23
CA GLY A 211 -23.00 1.14 -24.67
C GLY A 211 -23.44 -0.32 -24.91
N GLY A 212 -22.89 -1.25 -24.18
CA GLY A 212 -23.27 -2.67 -24.23
C GLY A 212 -24.75 -2.91 -23.86
N ILE A 213 -25.25 -2.24 -22.84
CA ILE A 213 -26.67 -2.32 -22.44
C ILE A 213 -27.57 -1.76 -23.56
N VAL A 214 -27.20 -0.63 -24.16
CA VAL A 214 -27.97 -0.06 -25.28
C VAL A 214 -28.00 -1.01 -26.47
N LEU A 215 -26.84 -1.57 -26.87
CA LEU A 215 -26.78 -2.53 -27.98
C LEU A 215 -27.60 -3.79 -27.70
N LEU A 216 -27.53 -4.33 -26.49
CA LEU A 216 -28.34 -5.47 -26.08
C LEU A 216 -29.83 -5.14 -26.16
N THR A 217 -30.22 -3.97 -25.67
CA THR A 217 -31.63 -3.54 -25.70
C THR A 217 -32.14 -3.42 -27.16
N VAL A 218 -31.34 -2.81 -28.03
CA VAL A 218 -31.65 -2.68 -29.47
C VAL A 218 -31.77 -4.07 -30.10
N TYR A 219 -30.84 -4.96 -29.83
CA TYR A 219 -30.89 -6.35 -30.31
C TYR A 219 -32.18 -7.08 -29.87
N LEU A 220 -32.52 -7.00 -28.59
CA LEU A 220 -33.73 -7.63 -28.06
C LEU A 220 -35.02 -7.06 -28.69
N VAL A 221 -35.10 -5.74 -28.92
CA VAL A 221 -36.24 -5.11 -29.57
C VAL A 221 -36.38 -5.56 -31.04
N ILE A 222 -35.26 -5.63 -31.77
CA ILE A 222 -35.25 -6.09 -33.17
C ILE A 222 -35.61 -7.57 -33.25
N SER A 223 -35.04 -8.42 -32.41
CA SER A 223 -35.34 -9.86 -32.34
C SER A 223 -36.84 -10.09 -32.06
N LYS A 224 -37.40 -9.34 -31.10
CA LYS A 224 -38.83 -9.43 -30.79
C LYS A 224 -39.73 -9.03 -31.97
N LYS A 225 -39.33 -7.98 -32.72
CA LYS A 225 -40.08 -7.56 -33.93
C LYS A 225 -40.00 -8.58 -35.06
N LYS A 226 -38.87 -9.28 -35.22
CA LYS A 226 -38.68 -10.33 -36.23
C LYS A 226 -39.34 -11.68 -35.85
N GLY A 227 -39.91 -11.81 -34.63
CA GLY A 227 -40.49 -13.07 -34.15
C GLY A 227 -39.44 -14.17 -33.86
N GLU A 228 -38.18 -13.83 -33.89
CA GLU A 228 -37.09 -14.74 -33.53
C GLU A 228 -37.04 -14.87 -32.01
N LYS A 229 -37.21 -16.09 -31.48
CA LYS A 229 -36.95 -16.32 -30.05
C LYS A 229 -35.43 -16.13 -29.81
N PRO A 230 -35.02 -15.26 -28.87
CA PRO A 230 -33.60 -15.10 -28.55
C PRO A 230 -33.04 -16.46 -28.15
N SER A 231 -32.01 -16.88 -28.87
CA SER A 231 -31.32 -18.15 -28.64
C SER A 231 -30.36 -18.00 -27.45
N TYR A 232 -30.86 -18.08 -26.24
CA TYR A 232 -30.02 -18.26 -25.05
C TYR A 232 -29.66 -19.71 -24.78
N ARG A 233 -29.75 -20.59 -25.80
CA ARG A 233 -29.36 -21.99 -25.67
C ARG A 233 -27.92 -22.24 -25.28
N PHE A 234 -27.10 -21.18 -25.22
CA PHE A 234 -25.69 -21.36 -24.95
C PHE A 234 -25.31 -21.61 -23.47
N PHE A 235 -26.25 -21.40 -22.53
CA PHE A 235 -25.88 -21.57 -21.10
C PHE A 235 -26.70 -22.59 -20.33
N THR A 236 -27.76 -23.17 -20.92
CA THR A 236 -28.63 -24.09 -20.16
C THR A 236 -28.46 -25.56 -20.52
N GLU A 237 -27.87 -25.92 -21.67
CA GLU A 237 -27.70 -27.32 -22.03
C GLU A 237 -26.41 -27.97 -21.57
N SER A 238 -25.38 -27.21 -21.18
CA SER A 238 -24.13 -27.80 -20.67
C SER A 238 -24.10 -28.03 -19.15
N TYR A 239 -25.13 -27.58 -18.41
CA TYR A 239 -25.18 -27.72 -16.95
C TYR A 239 -26.06 -28.82 -16.40
N TYR A 240 -26.83 -29.53 -17.26
CA TYR A 240 -27.79 -30.55 -16.80
C TYR A 240 -27.60 -31.96 -17.41
N GLU A 241 -26.49 -32.25 -18.05
CA GLU A 241 -26.06 -33.63 -18.30
C GLU A 241 -24.90 -34.04 -17.36
N ILE A 242 -25.06 -33.77 -16.07
CA ILE A 242 -24.48 -34.66 -15.08
C ILE A 242 -25.47 -35.79 -14.95
N ASP A 243 -25.15 -36.91 -15.61
CA ASP A 243 -25.88 -38.18 -15.43
C ASP A 243 -25.78 -38.60 -13.96
N VAL A 244 -26.75 -38.22 -13.17
CA VAL A 244 -26.89 -38.57 -11.74
C VAL A 244 -27.29 -40.05 -11.62
N SER A 245 -27.52 -40.76 -12.73
CA SER A 245 -27.89 -42.18 -12.75
C SER A 245 -26.72 -43.14 -12.52
N SER A 246 -25.47 -42.65 -12.59
CA SER A 246 -24.30 -43.51 -12.45
C SER A 246 -23.56 -43.41 -11.10
N ASP A 247 -23.97 -42.51 -10.20
CA ASP A 247 -23.38 -42.48 -8.85
C ASP A 247 -24.35 -43.14 -7.84
N PRO A 248 -24.05 -44.36 -7.37
CA PRO A 248 -24.90 -45.05 -6.42
C PRO A 248 -25.03 -44.24 -5.13
N ARG A 249 -26.27 -44.10 -4.66
CA ARG A 249 -26.59 -43.40 -3.41
C ARG A 249 -25.71 -43.90 -2.25
N PRO A 250 -25.37 -43.07 -1.28
CA PRO A 250 -24.51 -43.47 -0.14
C PRO A 250 -24.96 -44.76 0.57
N ASP A 251 -26.25 -44.97 0.63
CA ASP A 251 -26.90 -46.18 1.20
C ASP A 251 -26.72 -47.45 0.34
N GLU A 252 -26.48 -47.34 -0.97
CA GLU A 252 -26.17 -48.49 -1.83
C GLU A 252 -24.66 -48.87 -1.75
N LYS A 253 -23.79 -47.89 -1.52
CA LYS A 253 -22.34 -48.16 -1.29
C LYS A 253 -22.12 -48.89 0.04
N GLU A 254 -22.93 -48.61 1.05
CA GLU A 254 -22.84 -49.27 2.36
C GLU A 254 -23.34 -50.71 2.31
N LYS A 255 -24.39 -51.00 1.52
CA LYS A 255 -24.90 -52.38 1.30
C LYS A 255 -23.95 -53.23 0.48
N ALA A 256 -23.34 -52.68 -0.57
CA ALA A 256 -22.34 -53.40 -1.37
C ALA A 256 -21.05 -53.69 -0.60
N ALA A 257 -20.69 -52.85 0.35
CA ALA A 257 -19.53 -53.04 1.24
C ALA A 257 -19.80 -54.12 2.30
N ASP A 258 -21.07 -54.27 2.73
CA ASP A 258 -21.47 -55.27 3.73
C ASP A 258 -21.66 -56.66 3.10
N GLU A 259 -22.17 -56.75 1.87
CA GLU A 259 -22.23 -58.00 1.09
C GLU A 259 -20.81 -58.53 0.76
N SER A 260 -19.88 -57.65 0.39
CA SER A 260 -18.48 -58.03 0.11
C SER A 260 -17.71 -58.53 1.35
N LYS A 261 -18.14 -58.14 2.55
CA LYS A 261 -17.61 -58.69 3.83
C LYS A 261 -18.19 -60.03 4.21
N LYS A 262 -19.45 -60.33 3.87
CA LYS A 262 -20.07 -61.63 4.12
C LYS A 262 -19.47 -62.75 3.27
N ASP A 263 -19.21 -62.47 1.97
CA ASP A 263 -18.61 -63.45 1.06
C ASP A 263 -17.18 -63.85 1.43
N LYS A 264 -16.45 -62.98 2.14
CA LYS A 264 -15.09 -63.31 2.61
C LYS A 264 -15.04 -64.14 3.89
N THR A 265 -16.15 -64.17 4.63
CA THR A 265 -16.22 -64.94 5.91
C THR A 265 -16.70 -66.36 5.72
N GLU A 266 -17.36 -66.68 4.57
CA GLU A 266 -17.81 -68.06 4.25
C GLU A 266 -16.73 -68.88 3.46
N GLY A 267 -15.66 -68.23 2.98
CA GLY A 267 -14.57 -68.87 2.23
C GLY A 267 -13.43 -69.50 3.08
N GLU A 268 -13.41 -69.24 4.38
CA GLU A 268 -12.32 -69.72 5.26
C GLU A 268 -12.68 -70.90 6.17
N THR A 269 -13.81 -71.59 5.91
CA THR A 269 -14.16 -72.79 6.65
C THR A 269 -14.47 -73.93 5.68
N LYS A 270 -13.45 -74.44 5.04
CA LYS A 270 -13.36 -75.83 4.55
C LYS A 270 -11.92 -76.24 4.31
#